data_dfbf3ae3ceccd10350da61f8186e0875
#
_entry.id   dfbf3ae3ceccd10350da61f8186e0875
#
_cell.length_a   1.000
_cell.length_b   1.000
_cell.length_c   1.000
_cell.angle_alpha   90.00
_cell.angle_beta   90.00
_cell.angle_gamma   90.00
#
_symmetry.space_group_name_H-M   'P 1'
#
loop_
_entity.id
_entity.type
_entity.pdbx_description
1 polymer ?
#
loop_
_entity_poly.entity_id
_entity_poly.type
_entity_poly.pdbx_seq_one_letter_code
_entity_poly.pdbx_strand_id
1 'polypeptide(L)'
;RNHSSAASDVYKRQGNTPIVKLKNIVPIGCGEIYVKLEAFNPTGSKKDRMALSMISGAEKRGVLKKGMTVVEYSGGSTGAGLAFVCSLKGYNFRLVTADVFGKEKIDLMRSLGANLEIIKSSDGKINKELITKMIKKANQISKEPNTFFTNQLNNTDVIEGFIPLGEEILNQLDGNVDAVCDTVGTAGTLMGIAKALKKAKSNCKVIAVEPSLSLIHI
;
A
#
# COMPACT_ATOMS: atom_id res chain seq x y z
N ARG A 1 16.56 22.78 -17.89
CA ARG A 1 15.26 22.19 -18.31
C ARG A 1 14.54 21.73 -17.03
N ASN A 2 13.35 22.29 -16.78
CA ASN A 2 12.55 22.04 -15.59
C ASN A 2 12.01 20.58 -15.61
N HIS A 3 12.71 19.65 -14.96
CA HIS A 3 12.21 18.29 -14.73
C HIS A 3 11.19 18.22 -13.57
N SER A 4 10.87 19.35 -12.92
CA SER A 4 10.00 19.35 -11.73
C SER A 4 8.50 19.23 -12.03
N SER A 5 8.03 19.64 -13.23
CA SER A 5 6.59 19.63 -13.53
C SER A 5 6.07 18.23 -13.90
N ALA A 6 6.80 17.44 -14.69
CA ALA A 6 6.35 16.12 -15.11
C ALA A 6 6.30 15.10 -13.95
N ALA A 7 7.27 15.13 -13.03
CA ALA A 7 7.27 14.27 -11.86
C ALA A 7 6.11 14.62 -10.91
N SER A 8 5.79 15.90 -10.73
CA SER A 8 4.65 16.34 -9.90
C SER A 8 3.30 15.89 -10.45
N ASP A 9 3.17 15.70 -11.76
CA ASP A 9 1.92 15.28 -12.39
C ASP A 9 1.65 13.79 -12.28
N VAL A 10 2.68 12.96 -12.13
CA VAL A 10 2.52 11.52 -11.94
C VAL A 10 1.92 11.19 -10.55
N TYR A 11 2.26 11.96 -9.49
CA TYR A 11 1.62 11.80 -8.19
C TYR A 11 0.12 12.09 -8.22
N LYS A 12 -0.29 13.04 -9.06
CA LYS A 12 -1.71 13.41 -9.22
C LYS A 12 -2.56 12.30 -9.86
N ARG A 13 -1.91 11.29 -10.44
CA ARG A 13 -2.59 10.13 -11.05
C ARG A 13 -2.87 9.00 -10.05
N GLN A 14 -2.39 9.13 -8.83
CA GLN A 14 -2.69 8.20 -7.76
C GLN A 14 -4.09 8.49 -7.19
N GLY A 15 -4.86 7.44 -6.95
CA GLY A 15 -6.24 7.59 -6.48
C GLY A 15 -7.22 7.97 -7.59
N ASN A 16 -8.39 8.43 -7.20
CA ASN A 16 -9.53 8.70 -8.07
C ASN A 16 -9.81 7.57 -9.09
N THR A 17 -9.64 6.34 -8.60
CA THR A 17 -9.80 5.13 -9.41
C THR A 17 -11.26 4.90 -9.77
N PRO A 18 -11.56 4.24 -10.89
CA PRO A 18 -12.94 3.94 -11.25
C PRO A 18 -13.62 3.03 -10.23
N ILE A 19 -14.95 3.15 -10.16
CA ILE A 19 -15.80 2.16 -9.50
C ILE A 19 -16.76 1.59 -10.53
N VAL A 20 -16.99 0.28 -10.54
CA VAL A 20 -17.83 -0.40 -11.52
C VAL A 20 -18.89 -1.24 -10.82
N LYS A 21 -20.12 -1.19 -11.34
CA LYS A 21 -21.22 -2.04 -10.88
C LYS A 21 -21.11 -3.42 -11.53
N LEU A 22 -21.17 -4.47 -10.72
CA LEU A 22 -21.26 -5.84 -11.21
C LEU A 22 -22.70 -6.14 -11.62
N LYS A 23 -22.91 -6.65 -12.83
CA LYS A 23 -24.26 -6.91 -13.38
C LYS A 23 -24.59 -8.41 -13.44
N ASN A 24 -23.73 -9.19 -14.09
CA ASN A 24 -24.09 -10.54 -14.51
C ASN A 24 -23.80 -11.63 -13.48
N ILE A 25 -22.93 -11.36 -12.50
CA ILE A 25 -22.51 -12.33 -11.47
C ILE A 25 -23.26 -12.15 -10.15
N VAL A 26 -24.06 -11.11 -10.03
CA VAL A 26 -24.88 -10.83 -8.83
C VAL A 26 -26.22 -11.53 -8.98
N PRO A 27 -26.61 -12.46 -8.08
CA PRO A 27 -27.89 -13.15 -8.15
C PRO A 27 -29.09 -12.17 -8.09
N ILE A 28 -30.16 -12.53 -8.75
CA ILE A 28 -31.42 -11.74 -8.73
C ILE A 28 -31.93 -11.67 -7.27
N GLY A 29 -32.33 -10.47 -6.87
CA GLY A 29 -32.83 -10.22 -5.50
C GLY A 29 -31.74 -9.90 -4.47
N CYS A 30 -30.46 -9.97 -4.85
CA CYS A 30 -29.36 -9.48 -4.01
C CYS A 30 -29.17 -7.97 -4.13
N GLY A 31 -28.46 -7.39 -3.17
CA GLY A 31 -28.04 -5.99 -3.21
C GLY A 31 -27.06 -5.71 -4.36
N GLU A 32 -26.91 -4.45 -4.71
CA GLU A 32 -25.97 -4.02 -5.74
C GLU A 32 -24.52 -4.15 -5.26
N ILE A 33 -23.67 -4.72 -6.10
CA ILE A 33 -22.24 -4.89 -5.80
C ILE A 33 -21.42 -4.02 -6.72
N TYR A 34 -20.53 -3.24 -6.12
CA TYR A 34 -19.60 -2.36 -6.81
C TYR A 34 -18.16 -2.76 -6.49
N VAL A 35 -17.28 -2.65 -7.47
CA VAL A 35 -15.84 -2.92 -7.32
C VAL A 35 -15.05 -1.65 -7.59
N LYS A 36 -14.29 -1.22 -6.60
CA LYS A 36 -13.34 -0.12 -6.70
C LYS A 36 -12.06 -0.63 -7.36
N LEU A 37 -11.75 -0.15 -8.55
CA LEU A 37 -10.66 -0.68 -9.39
C LEU A 37 -9.29 -0.10 -9.00
N GLU A 38 -8.77 -0.50 -7.86
CA GLU A 38 -7.48 -0.01 -7.35
C GLU A 38 -6.26 -0.46 -8.17
N ALA A 39 -6.44 -1.39 -9.12
CA ALA A 39 -5.42 -1.73 -10.11
C ALA A 39 -5.12 -0.59 -11.11
N PHE A 40 -5.93 0.46 -11.15
CA PHE A 40 -5.68 1.67 -11.94
C PHE A 40 -4.67 2.63 -11.31
N ASN A 41 -4.20 2.36 -10.09
CA ASN A 41 -3.05 3.08 -9.54
C ASN A 41 -1.77 2.76 -10.32
N PRO A 42 -0.76 3.62 -10.28
CA PRO A 42 0.46 3.52 -11.12
C PRO A 42 1.20 2.17 -11.08
N THR A 43 1.30 1.51 -9.91
CA THR A 43 1.92 0.17 -9.80
C THR A 43 0.90 -0.97 -9.82
N GLY A 44 -0.35 -0.68 -10.17
CA GLY A 44 -1.42 -1.67 -10.20
C GLY A 44 -1.99 -2.05 -8.83
N SER A 45 -1.84 -1.20 -7.81
CA SER A 45 -2.26 -1.55 -6.45
C SER A 45 -2.70 -0.35 -5.61
N LYS A 46 -3.68 -0.58 -4.73
CA LYS A 46 -4.05 0.37 -3.68
C LYS A 46 -2.87 0.77 -2.76
N LYS A 47 -1.80 -0.01 -2.72
CA LYS A 47 -0.62 0.24 -1.90
C LYS A 47 0.15 1.51 -2.32
N ASP A 48 -0.05 1.99 -3.52
CA ASP A 48 0.52 3.26 -3.97
C ASP A 48 0.07 4.42 -3.10
N ARG A 49 -1.21 4.41 -2.67
CA ARG A 49 -1.79 5.43 -1.77
C ARG A 49 -1.04 5.49 -0.44
N MET A 50 -0.84 4.35 0.20
CA MET A 50 -0.12 4.32 1.48
C MET A 50 1.37 4.65 1.32
N ALA A 51 2.00 4.22 0.23
CA ALA A 51 3.40 4.53 -0.04
C ALA A 51 3.63 6.04 -0.12
N LEU A 52 2.80 6.75 -0.89
CA LEU A 52 2.86 8.20 -0.98
C LEU A 52 2.60 8.86 0.37
N SER A 53 1.61 8.38 1.13
CA SER A 53 1.26 8.93 2.44
C SER A 53 2.38 8.78 3.45
N MET A 54 3.00 7.59 3.54
CA MET A 54 4.12 7.33 4.45
C MET A 54 5.33 8.23 4.15
N ILE A 55 5.68 8.38 2.88
CA ILE A 55 6.80 9.23 2.47
C ILE A 55 6.49 10.71 2.72
N SER A 56 5.32 11.18 2.27
CA SER A 56 4.94 12.60 2.44
C SER A 56 4.73 12.97 3.90
N GLY A 57 4.18 12.07 4.71
CA GLY A 57 4.04 12.25 6.16
C GLY A 57 5.41 12.37 6.86
N ALA A 58 6.36 11.51 6.48
CA ALA A 58 7.72 11.56 7.01
C ALA A 58 8.47 12.83 6.61
N GLU A 59 8.31 13.29 5.36
CA GLU A 59 8.85 14.57 4.88
C GLU A 59 8.26 15.74 5.69
N LYS A 60 6.93 15.76 5.85
CA LYS A 60 6.22 16.81 6.60
C LYS A 60 6.68 16.91 8.06
N ARG A 61 6.98 15.77 8.70
CA ARG A 61 7.52 15.74 10.06
C ARG A 61 9.03 16.01 10.13
N GLY A 62 9.71 16.14 9.00
CA GLY A 62 11.16 16.37 8.92
C GLY A 62 12.03 15.17 9.31
N VAL A 63 11.43 13.96 9.44
CA VAL A 63 12.16 12.73 9.77
C VAL A 63 12.73 12.04 8.53
N LEU A 64 12.21 12.36 7.33
CA LEU A 64 12.76 11.97 6.05
C LEU A 64 13.22 13.21 5.31
N LYS A 65 14.49 13.26 4.93
CA LYS A 65 15.13 14.40 4.26
C LYS A 65 15.78 13.94 2.97
N LYS A 66 15.98 14.87 2.04
CA LYS A 66 16.67 14.61 0.76
C LYS A 66 18.04 13.95 1.01
N GLY A 67 18.36 12.93 0.23
CA GLY A 67 19.61 12.16 0.36
C GLY A 67 19.55 10.99 1.34
N MET A 68 18.49 10.86 2.15
CA MET A 68 18.29 9.68 2.99
C MET A 68 17.85 8.46 2.17
N THR A 69 18.07 7.28 2.74
CA THR A 69 17.63 6.00 2.20
C THR A 69 16.36 5.54 2.91
N VAL A 70 15.33 5.24 2.16
CA VAL A 70 14.09 4.64 2.66
C VAL A 70 14.27 3.13 2.74
N VAL A 71 13.78 2.51 3.81
CA VAL A 71 13.87 1.07 4.06
C VAL A 71 12.48 0.51 4.33
N GLU A 72 12.18 -0.66 3.77
CA GLU A 72 10.99 -1.45 4.11
C GLU A 72 11.25 -2.93 3.84
N TYR A 73 10.40 -3.81 4.38
CA TYR A 73 10.32 -5.20 3.97
C TYR A 73 8.96 -5.47 3.30
N SER A 74 8.98 -6.16 2.18
CA SER A 74 7.74 -6.50 1.47
C SER A 74 7.96 -7.63 0.47
N GLY A 75 6.92 -8.46 0.30
CA GLY A 75 6.87 -9.47 -0.75
C GLY A 75 6.18 -9.00 -2.04
N GLY A 76 5.71 -7.74 -2.11
CA GLY A 76 4.94 -7.35 -3.29
C GLY A 76 4.53 -5.88 -3.34
N SER A 77 3.22 -5.62 -3.34
CA SER A 77 2.64 -4.33 -3.72
C SER A 77 3.12 -3.12 -2.90
N THR A 78 3.39 -3.29 -1.59
CA THR A 78 3.96 -2.20 -0.78
C THR A 78 5.36 -1.83 -1.27
N GLY A 79 6.19 -2.85 -1.55
CA GLY A 79 7.53 -2.63 -2.11
C GLY A 79 7.49 -1.93 -3.46
N ALA A 80 6.58 -2.33 -4.36
CA ALA A 80 6.41 -1.67 -5.66
C ALA A 80 5.96 -0.21 -5.52
N GLY A 81 4.96 0.06 -4.67
CA GLY A 81 4.49 1.43 -4.42
C GLY A 81 5.58 2.32 -3.82
N LEU A 82 6.35 1.82 -2.85
CA LEU A 82 7.47 2.57 -2.28
C LEU A 82 8.61 2.78 -3.27
N ALA A 83 8.96 1.77 -4.08
CA ALA A 83 9.97 1.90 -5.13
C ALA A 83 9.57 3.01 -6.12
N PHE A 84 8.31 3.01 -6.56
CA PHE A 84 7.75 4.04 -7.43
C PHE A 84 7.83 5.44 -6.81
N VAL A 85 7.34 5.62 -5.59
CA VAL A 85 7.33 6.92 -4.92
C VAL A 85 8.75 7.41 -4.63
N CYS A 86 9.64 6.54 -4.15
CA CYS A 86 11.04 6.89 -3.89
C CYS A 86 11.78 7.30 -5.17
N SER A 87 11.58 6.58 -6.27
CA SER A 87 12.15 6.93 -7.58
C SER A 87 11.72 8.33 -8.04
N LEU A 88 10.42 8.64 -7.93
CA LEU A 88 9.89 9.94 -8.32
C LEU A 88 10.39 11.09 -7.43
N LYS A 89 10.56 10.84 -6.14
CA LYS A 89 11.01 11.86 -5.17
C LYS A 89 12.54 11.95 -5.02
N GLY A 90 13.27 11.05 -5.69
CA GLY A 90 14.73 11.03 -5.66
C GLY A 90 15.31 10.47 -4.36
N TYR A 91 14.61 9.55 -3.70
CA TYR A 91 15.12 8.80 -2.57
C TYR A 91 15.75 7.48 -3.01
N ASN A 92 16.83 7.10 -2.35
CA ASN A 92 17.30 5.72 -2.41
C ASN A 92 16.30 4.83 -1.68
N PHE A 93 16.02 3.65 -2.24
CA PHE A 93 15.12 2.69 -1.60
C PHE A 93 15.78 1.33 -1.47
N ARG A 94 15.93 0.84 -0.24
CA ARG A 94 16.39 -0.51 0.09
C ARG A 94 15.20 -1.34 0.54
N LEU A 95 14.94 -2.42 -0.17
CA LEU A 95 13.81 -3.29 0.09
C LEU A 95 14.30 -4.68 0.49
N VAL A 96 13.91 -5.12 1.68
CA VAL A 96 14.10 -6.50 2.10
C VAL A 96 12.95 -7.34 1.58
N THR A 97 13.25 -8.33 0.74
CA THR A 97 12.28 -9.25 0.15
C THR A 97 12.80 -10.69 0.25
N ALA A 98 12.13 -11.67 -0.34
CA ALA A 98 12.57 -13.06 -0.30
C ALA A 98 12.41 -13.73 -1.68
N ASP A 99 13.17 -14.81 -1.90
CA ASP A 99 13.22 -15.55 -3.16
C ASP A 99 11.95 -16.34 -3.50
N VAL A 100 11.04 -16.47 -2.56
CA VAL A 100 9.74 -17.16 -2.72
C VAL A 100 8.63 -16.28 -3.28
N PHE A 101 8.85 -14.97 -3.36
CA PHE A 101 7.87 -14.07 -3.95
C PHE A 101 7.97 -14.09 -5.49
N GLY A 102 6.85 -13.81 -6.17
CA GLY A 102 6.76 -13.86 -7.61
C GLY A 102 7.85 -13.03 -8.31
N LYS A 103 8.52 -13.66 -9.29
CA LYS A 103 9.63 -13.05 -10.03
C LYS A 103 9.21 -11.71 -10.66
N GLU A 104 7.99 -11.62 -11.19
CA GLU A 104 7.46 -10.42 -11.84
C GLU A 104 7.40 -9.23 -10.87
N LYS A 105 7.06 -9.50 -9.60
CA LYS A 105 7.03 -8.45 -8.56
C LYS A 105 8.44 -8.00 -8.19
N ILE A 106 9.37 -8.94 -8.08
CA ILE A 106 10.78 -8.65 -7.79
C ILE A 106 11.38 -7.82 -8.92
N ASP A 107 11.13 -8.20 -10.17
CA ASP A 107 11.62 -7.50 -11.34
C ASP A 107 11.01 -6.11 -11.49
N LEU A 108 9.71 -5.94 -11.19
CA LEU A 108 9.05 -4.63 -11.13
C LEU A 108 9.71 -3.72 -10.10
N MET A 109 9.91 -4.20 -8.87
CA MET A 109 10.54 -3.39 -7.81
C MET A 109 11.97 -2.97 -8.20
N ARG A 110 12.73 -3.87 -8.82
CA ARG A 110 14.07 -3.59 -9.32
C ARG A 110 14.06 -2.56 -10.46
N SER A 111 13.14 -2.70 -11.42
CA SER A 111 13.02 -1.76 -12.55
C SER A 111 12.63 -0.35 -12.11
N LEU A 112 11.92 -0.23 -10.98
CA LEU A 112 11.58 1.04 -10.32
C LEU A 112 12.73 1.61 -9.46
N GLY A 113 13.92 0.98 -9.48
CA GLY A 113 15.12 1.49 -8.81
C GLY A 113 15.31 1.02 -7.37
N ALA A 114 14.54 0.04 -6.89
CA ALA A 114 14.77 -0.52 -5.56
C ALA A 114 16.06 -1.35 -5.50
N ASN A 115 16.88 -1.13 -4.47
CA ASN A 115 17.98 -2.00 -4.11
C ASN A 115 17.45 -3.14 -3.23
N LEU A 116 17.52 -4.37 -3.75
CA LEU A 116 16.87 -5.53 -3.15
C LEU A 116 17.84 -6.34 -2.27
N GLU A 117 17.46 -6.53 -1.02
CA GLU A 117 18.07 -7.47 -0.07
C GLU A 117 17.21 -8.75 -0.06
N ILE A 118 17.63 -9.79 -0.76
CA ILE A 118 16.86 -11.02 -0.93
C ILE A 118 17.21 -12.01 0.17
N ILE A 119 16.23 -12.34 1.00
CA ILE A 119 16.33 -13.38 2.03
C ILE A 119 15.97 -14.75 1.40
N LYS A 120 16.84 -15.73 1.59
CA LYS A 120 16.56 -17.09 1.13
C LYS A 120 15.60 -17.80 2.09
N SER A 121 14.55 -18.39 1.55
CA SER A 121 13.67 -19.31 2.29
C SER A 121 14.37 -20.64 2.50
N SER A 122 14.14 -21.25 3.66
CA SER A 122 14.69 -22.57 4.00
C SER A 122 13.95 -23.73 3.34
N ASP A 123 12.65 -23.53 3.04
CA ASP A 123 11.72 -24.56 2.55
C ASP A 123 10.99 -24.15 1.26
N GLY A 124 11.37 -23.02 0.65
CA GLY A 124 10.71 -22.50 -0.55
C GLY A 124 9.29 -21.98 -0.30
N LYS A 125 8.89 -21.74 0.95
CA LYS A 125 7.54 -21.29 1.32
C LYS A 125 7.57 -19.99 2.11
N ILE A 126 6.46 -19.28 2.06
CA ILE A 126 6.21 -18.14 2.94
C ILE A 126 5.76 -18.70 4.28
N ASN A 127 6.55 -18.46 5.32
CA ASN A 127 6.24 -18.89 6.69
C ASN A 127 6.65 -17.80 7.70
N LYS A 128 6.28 -17.99 8.96
CA LYS A 128 6.56 -17.05 10.04
C LYS A 128 8.06 -16.77 10.23
N GLU A 129 8.89 -17.81 10.08
CA GLU A 129 10.33 -17.69 10.22
C GLU A 129 10.92 -16.75 9.16
N LEU A 130 10.53 -16.92 7.89
CA LEU A 130 10.97 -16.08 6.79
C LEU A 130 10.57 -14.62 7.00
N ILE A 131 9.31 -14.37 7.35
CA ILE A 131 8.82 -13.01 7.62
C ILE A 131 9.58 -12.38 8.78
N THR A 132 9.84 -13.15 9.85
CA THR A 132 10.63 -12.68 11.00
C THR A 132 12.06 -12.31 10.58
N LYS A 133 12.70 -13.10 9.71
CA LYS A 133 14.04 -12.79 9.16
C LYS A 133 14.02 -11.50 8.34
N MET A 134 13.00 -11.30 7.50
CA MET A 134 12.84 -10.07 6.72
C MET A 134 12.67 -8.84 7.61
N ILE A 135 11.81 -8.91 8.62
CA ILE A 135 11.60 -7.83 9.60
C ILE A 135 12.92 -7.52 10.34
N LYS A 136 13.61 -8.56 10.83
CA LYS A 136 14.89 -8.40 11.53
C LYS A 136 15.94 -7.72 10.65
N LYS A 137 16.03 -8.12 9.38
CA LYS A 137 16.96 -7.50 8.42
C LYS A 137 16.62 -6.05 8.14
N ALA A 138 15.34 -5.71 7.91
CA ALA A 138 14.90 -4.33 7.72
C ALA A 138 15.20 -3.46 8.95
N ASN A 139 14.92 -3.96 10.15
CA ASN A 139 15.27 -3.30 11.41
C ASN A 139 16.79 -3.12 11.60
N GLN A 140 17.60 -4.05 11.10
CA GLN A 140 19.06 -3.90 11.14
C GLN A 140 19.52 -2.77 10.23
N ILE A 141 19.02 -2.72 8.99
CA ILE A 141 19.34 -1.68 8.02
C ILE A 141 18.84 -0.31 8.50
N SER A 142 17.69 -0.24 9.15
CA SER A 142 17.12 1.02 9.66
C SER A 142 17.97 1.72 10.74
N LYS A 143 18.94 1.00 11.32
CA LYS A 143 19.90 1.58 12.29
C LYS A 143 21.12 2.22 11.62
N GLU A 144 21.27 2.05 10.31
CA GLU A 144 22.35 2.70 9.56
C GLU A 144 22.10 4.22 9.51
N PRO A 145 23.16 5.05 9.47
CA PRO A 145 22.99 6.51 9.34
C PRO A 145 22.18 6.89 8.10
N ASN A 146 21.41 7.96 8.20
CA ASN A 146 20.61 8.51 7.11
C ASN A 146 19.60 7.53 6.50
N THR A 147 19.05 6.63 7.28
CA THR A 147 17.98 5.73 6.89
C THR A 147 16.65 6.10 7.55
N PHE A 148 15.55 5.85 6.83
CA PHE A 148 14.19 5.98 7.33
C PHE A 148 13.42 4.68 7.06
N PHE A 149 12.95 4.02 8.11
CA PHE A 149 12.13 2.82 8.02
C PHE A 149 10.65 3.19 7.97
N THR A 150 9.98 2.86 6.88
CA THR A 150 8.55 3.16 6.70
C THR A 150 7.65 2.37 7.64
N ASN A 151 8.03 1.13 8.02
CA ASN A 151 7.37 0.29 9.03
C ASN A 151 5.85 0.20 8.83
N GLN A 152 5.41 -0.31 7.70
CA GLN A 152 4.02 -0.32 7.24
C GLN A 152 3.00 -0.89 8.23
N LEU A 153 3.41 -1.75 9.16
CA LEU A 153 2.49 -2.35 10.16
C LEU A 153 2.21 -1.40 11.34
N ASN A 154 3.12 -0.47 11.65
CA ASN A 154 3.00 0.42 12.80
C ASN A 154 2.91 1.90 12.42
N ASN A 155 2.97 2.23 11.13
CA ASN A 155 2.96 3.60 10.65
C ASN A 155 1.52 4.10 10.46
N THR A 156 1.12 5.10 11.23
CA THR A 156 -0.23 5.68 11.15
C THR A 156 -0.51 6.42 9.84
N ASP A 157 0.53 6.87 9.10
CA ASP A 157 0.37 7.48 7.79
C ASP A 157 -0.26 6.51 6.77
N VAL A 158 -0.18 5.21 7.01
CA VAL A 158 -0.87 4.19 6.21
C VAL A 158 -2.38 4.43 6.20
N ILE A 159 -2.95 4.71 7.37
CA ILE A 159 -4.38 4.99 7.52
C ILE A 159 -4.76 6.28 6.79
N GLU A 160 -3.95 7.33 6.98
CA GLU A 160 -4.17 8.64 6.34
C GLU A 160 -4.16 8.52 4.81
N GLY A 161 -3.32 7.65 4.25
CA GLY A 161 -3.26 7.38 2.80
C GLY A 161 -4.54 6.76 2.22
N PHE A 162 -5.36 6.14 3.04
CA PHE A 162 -6.60 5.49 2.60
C PHE A 162 -7.89 6.27 2.94
N ILE A 163 -7.81 7.38 3.66
CA ILE A 163 -8.98 8.25 3.87
C ILE A 163 -9.55 8.74 2.53
N PRO A 164 -8.75 9.23 1.56
CA PRO A 164 -9.27 9.63 0.25
C PRO A 164 -10.00 8.52 -0.49
N LEU A 165 -9.61 7.24 -0.31
CA LEU A 165 -10.30 6.10 -0.91
C LEU A 165 -11.75 5.99 -0.42
N GLY A 166 -11.98 6.17 0.88
CA GLY A 166 -13.34 6.19 1.44
C GLY A 166 -14.14 7.40 0.97
N GLU A 167 -13.50 8.57 0.87
CA GLU A 167 -14.15 9.79 0.33
C GLU A 167 -14.51 9.62 -1.15
N GLU A 168 -13.64 9.01 -1.96
CA GLU A 168 -13.93 8.69 -3.36
C GLU A 168 -15.13 7.74 -3.51
N ILE A 169 -15.21 6.68 -2.69
CA ILE A 169 -16.32 5.72 -2.70
C ILE A 169 -17.65 6.44 -2.42
N LEU A 170 -17.68 7.26 -1.36
CA LEU A 170 -18.87 8.03 -1.01
C LEU A 170 -19.30 8.98 -2.14
N ASN A 171 -18.33 9.69 -2.72
CA ASN A 171 -18.62 10.65 -3.79
C ASN A 171 -19.09 9.96 -5.09
N GLN A 172 -18.50 8.81 -5.44
CA GLN A 172 -18.83 8.07 -6.67
C GLN A 172 -20.17 7.34 -6.59
N LEU A 173 -20.69 7.12 -5.40
CA LEU A 173 -21.97 6.45 -5.14
C LEU A 173 -22.99 7.37 -4.47
N ASP A 174 -22.79 8.71 -4.52
CA ASP A 174 -23.69 9.73 -3.95
C ASP A 174 -24.06 9.45 -2.48
N GLY A 175 -23.10 8.87 -1.72
CA GLY A 175 -23.30 8.47 -0.32
C GLY A 175 -24.10 7.18 -0.12
N ASN A 176 -24.61 6.56 -1.18
CA ASN A 176 -25.43 5.34 -1.13
C ASN A 176 -24.57 4.09 -0.99
N VAL A 177 -24.02 3.86 0.20
CA VAL A 177 -23.13 2.72 0.50
C VAL A 177 -23.59 2.08 1.81
N ASP A 178 -24.11 0.85 1.75
CA ASP A 178 -24.55 0.11 2.93
C ASP A 178 -23.41 -0.67 3.59
N ALA A 179 -22.46 -1.17 2.80
CA ALA A 179 -21.31 -1.89 3.30
C ALA A 179 -20.09 -1.74 2.39
N VAL A 180 -18.91 -1.70 3.01
CA VAL A 180 -17.61 -1.83 2.33
C VAL A 180 -16.87 -3.03 2.90
N CYS A 181 -16.34 -3.89 2.03
CA CYS A 181 -15.52 -5.01 2.46
C CYS A 181 -14.15 -4.98 1.75
N ASP A 182 -13.12 -5.40 2.48
CA ASP A 182 -11.77 -5.55 1.93
C ASP A 182 -10.99 -6.60 2.72
N THR A 183 -9.97 -7.17 2.07
CA THR A 183 -9.05 -8.10 2.73
C THR A 183 -8.11 -7.37 3.68
N VAL A 184 -7.86 -7.98 4.84
CA VAL A 184 -6.96 -7.42 5.84
C VAL A 184 -5.51 -7.86 5.60
N GLY A 185 -4.61 -6.88 5.50
CA GLY A 185 -3.18 -7.05 5.61
C GLY A 185 -2.67 -6.19 6.77
N THR A 186 -2.34 -4.93 6.51
CA THR A 186 -1.97 -3.96 7.56
C THR A 186 -3.18 -3.30 8.23
N ALA A 187 -4.40 -3.69 7.91
CA ALA A 187 -5.67 -3.05 8.28
C ALA A 187 -5.84 -1.59 7.80
N GLY A 188 -4.80 -0.96 7.27
CA GLY A 188 -4.79 0.46 6.92
C GLY A 188 -5.89 0.89 5.95
N THR A 189 -6.21 0.03 4.95
CA THR A 189 -7.28 0.33 3.97
C THR A 189 -8.63 0.48 4.66
N LEU A 190 -9.04 -0.54 5.42
CA LEU A 190 -10.33 -0.53 6.11
C LEU A 190 -10.41 0.59 7.16
N MET A 191 -9.31 0.83 7.89
CA MET A 191 -9.25 1.90 8.87
C MET A 191 -9.37 3.29 8.23
N GLY A 192 -8.71 3.52 7.09
CA GLY A 192 -8.83 4.78 6.35
C GLY A 192 -10.24 5.00 5.80
N ILE A 193 -10.84 3.98 5.18
CA ILE A 193 -12.23 4.01 4.72
C ILE A 193 -13.17 4.28 5.91
N ALA A 194 -13.03 3.55 7.03
CA ALA A 194 -13.84 3.74 8.22
C ALA A 194 -13.77 5.17 8.77
N LYS A 195 -12.57 5.80 8.76
CA LYS A 195 -12.42 7.21 9.15
C LYS A 195 -13.21 8.15 8.23
N ALA A 196 -13.17 7.95 6.90
CA ALA A 196 -13.93 8.74 5.94
C ALA A 196 -15.44 8.59 6.16
N LEU A 197 -15.92 7.34 6.30
CA LEU A 197 -17.32 7.02 6.56
C LEU A 197 -17.82 7.67 7.86
N LYS A 198 -17.06 7.56 8.94
CA LYS A 198 -17.38 8.17 10.23
C LYS A 198 -17.47 9.70 10.13
N LYS A 199 -16.52 10.33 9.43
CA LYS A 199 -16.52 11.78 9.19
C LYS A 199 -17.77 12.22 8.43
N ALA A 200 -18.21 11.44 7.46
CA ALA A 200 -19.44 11.68 6.69
C ALA A 200 -20.73 11.28 7.44
N LYS A 201 -20.62 10.78 8.70
CA LYS A 201 -21.74 10.24 9.49
C LYS A 201 -22.53 9.15 8.75
N SER A 202 -21.85 8.37 7.93
CA SER A 202 -22.45 7.26 7.19
C SER A 202 -22.71 6.07 8.14
N ASN A 203 -23.85 5.41 7.97
CA ASN A 203 -24.20 4.16 8.66
C ASN A 203 -23.59 2.91 7.97
N CYS A 204 -22.73 3.10 6.98
CA CYS A 204 -22.11 2.04 6.22
C CYS A 204 -21.34 1.06 7.13
N LYS A 205 -21.54 -0.23 6.90
CA LYS A 205 -20.80 -1.30 7.58
C LYS A 205 -19.42 -1.47 6.97
N VAL A 206 -18.39 -1.61 7.79
CA VAL A 206 -17.03 -1.92 7.36
C VAL A 206 -16.72 -3.37 7.72
N ILE A 207 -16.49 -4.20 6.71
CA ILE A 207 -16.36 -5.64 6.84
C ILE A 207 -14.92 -6.06 6.50
N ALA A 208 -14.25 -6.67 7.46
CA ALA A 208 -12.92 -7.27 7.27
C ALA A 208 -13.05 -8.70 6.73
N VAL A 209 -12.27 -9.03 5.71
CA VAL A 209 -12.21 -10.38 5.13
C VAL A 209 -10.80 -10.92 5.32
N GLU A 210 -10.71 -12.10 5.91
CA GLU A 210 -9.44 -12.83 6.10
C GLU A 210 -9.55 -14.25 5.57
N PRO A 211 -8.45 -14.82 5.01
CA PRO A 211 -8.42 -16.25 4.72
C PRO A 211 -8.39 -17.04 6.03
N SER A 212 -9.02 -18.21 6.04
CA SER A 212 -9.04 -19.12 7.21
C SER A 212 -7.64 -19.54 7.69
N LEU A 213 -6.65 -19.48 6.81
CA LEU A 213 -5.22 -19.72 7.08
C LEU A 213 -4.43 -18.47 6.74
N SER A 214 -4.51 -17.43 7.56
CA SER A 214 -3.72 -16.22 7.38
C SER A 214 -2.29 -16.41 7.88
N LEU A 215 -1.29 -16.19 7.02
CA LEU A 215 0.13 -16.22 7.39
C LEU A 215 0.62 -14.90 8.01
N ILE A 216 -0.15 -13.83 7.89
CA ILE A 216 0.24 -12.50 8.38
C ILE A 216 -0.20 -12.27 9.81
N HIS A 217 -1.32 -12.87 10.23
CA HIS A 217 -1.93 -12.68 11.53
C HIS A 217 -1.66 -13.82 12.53
N ILE A 218 -0.73 -14.70 12.20
CA ILE A 218 -0.31 -15.80 13.07
C ILE A 218 0.62 -15.28 14.22
#